data_2aa720c8957fdcb2070da044bf9e8da4
#
_entry.id   2aa720c8957fdcb2070da044bf9e8da4
#
_cell.length_a   1.000
_cell.length_b   1.000
_cell.length_c   1.000
_cell.angle_alpha   90.00
_cell.angle_beta   90.00
_cell.angle_gamma   90.00
#
_symmetry.space_group_name_H-M   'P 1'
#
loop_
_entity.id
_entity.type
_entity.pdbx_description
1 polymer ?
#
loop_
_entity_poly.entity_id
_entity_poly.type
_entity_poly.pdbx_seq_one_letter_code
_entity_poly.pdbx_strand_id
1 'polypeptide(L)'
;YTETPFNEQSFENAAVKNLPLLKVTQRAYGTLIGQIGRVDLSFFHYPYPHVQPLISSEYFEMSSIADIAAMKLIAISQRGLRRDFIDMYVIAKQYSLQQVFLWTRKKFSQFDPHVCLKALTYFDDAEKDESGRGTELKEKISWTTIKSFFEKESVRLAKQWL
;
A
#
# COMPACT_ATOMS: atom_id res chain seq x y z
N TYR A 1 -5.29 -6.38 -8.90
CA TYR A 1 -4.31 -5.88 -9.88
C TYR A 1 -3.89 -6.98 -10.85
N THR A 2 -3.21 -6.62 -11.93
CA THR A 2 -2.65 -7.54 -12.92
C THR A 2 -1.20 -7.16 -13.22
N GLU A 3 -0.34 -8.16 -13.45
CA GLU A 3 1.06 -7.96 -13.85
C GLU A 3 1.19 -7.63 -15.34
N THR A 4 0.21 -8.02 -16.15
CA THR A 4 0.16 -7.73 -17.58
C THR A 4 -0.69 -6.50 -17.86
N PRO A 5 -0.29 -5.62 -18.80
CA PRO A 5 -1.11 -4.52 -19.24
C PRO A 5 -2.46 -5.02 -19.77
N PHE A 6 -3.50 -4.21 -19.59
CA PHE A 6 -4.82 -4.47 -20.18
C PHE A 6 -5.30 -3.23 -20.95
N ASN A 7 -6.16 -3.46 -21.94
CA ASN A 7 -6.85 -2.38 -22.61
C ASN A 7 -8.05 -1.97 -21.74
N GLU A 8 -8.06 -0.74 -21.25
CA GLU A 8 -9.03 -0.24 -20.27
C GLU A 8 -10.47 -0.28 -20.81
N GLN A 9 -10.66 0.05 -22.10
CA GLN A 9 -11.99 0.04 -22.71
C GLN A 9 -12.54 -1.39 -22.84
N SER A 10 -11.71 -2.31 -23.30
CA SER A 10 -12.11 -3.73 -23.43
C SER A 10 -12.37 -4.34 -22.06
N PHE A 11 -11.54 -4.00 -21.08
CA PHE A 11 -11.71 -4.47 -19.70
C PHE A 11 -12.99 -3.90 -19.06
N GLU A 12 -13.26 -2.60 -19.25
CA GLU A 12 -14.50 -1.97 -18.78
C GLU A 12 -15.73 -2.65 -19.38
N ASN A 13 -15.74 -2.88 -20.70
CA ASN A 13 -16.86 -3.56 -21.37
C ASN A 13 -17.10 -4.94 -20.79
N ALA A 14 -16.06 -5.71 -20.52
CA ALA A 14 -16.15 -7.02 -19.89
C ALA A 14 -16.59 -6.93 -18.43
N ALA A 15 -16.06 -5.97 -17.69
CA ALA A 15 -16.39 -5.76 -16.27
C ALA A 15 -17.87 -5.39 -16.10
N VAL A 16 -18.39 -4.44 -16.89
CA VAL A 16 -19.79 -4.00 -16.82
C VAL A 16 -20.73 -5.11 -17.27
N LYS A 17 -20.34 -5.91 -18.27
CA LYS A 17 -21.13 -7.08 -18.72
C LYS A 17 -21.30 -8.13 -17.59
N ASN A 18 -20.25 -8.40 -16.82
CA ASN A 18 -20.24 -9.40 -15.76
C ASN A 18 -20.68 -8.86 -14.40
N LEU A 19 -20.59 -7.55 -14.20
CA LEU A 19 -20.96 -6.83 -12.99
C LEU A 19 -21.93 -5.69 -13.35
N PRO A 20 -23.20 -5.97 -13.63
CA PRO A 20 -24.14 -4.98 -14.18
C PRO A 20 -24.37 -3.74 -13.28
N LEU A 21 -24.08 -3.86 -11.98
CA LEU A 21 -24.19 -2.75 -11.02
C LEU A 21 -22.91 -1.92 -10.92
N LEU A 22 -21.85 -2.28 -11.65
CA LEU A 22 -20.58 -1.53 -11.65
C LEU A 22 -20.78 -0.18 -12.34
N LYS A 23 -20.52 0.88 -11.60
CA LYS A 23 -20.42 2.25 -12.12
C LYS A 23 -18.94 2.62 -12.20
N VAL A 24 -18.41 2.76 -13.40
CA VAL A 24 -17.04 3.21 -13.62
C VAL A 24 -16.98 4.71 -13.36
N THR A 25 -16.05 5.14 -12.51
CA THR A 25 -15.85 6.54 -12.11
C THR A 25 -14.60 7.15 -12.69
N GLN A 26 -13.59 6.33 -12.97
CA GLN A 26 -12.32 6.80 -13.54
C GLN A 26 -11.72 5.75 -14.46
N ARG A 27 -11.18 6.22 -15.58
CA ARG A 27 -10.36 5.44 -16.52
C ARG A 27 -9.08 6.22 -16.80
N ALA A 28 -7.94 5.55 -16.60
CA ALA A 28 -6.63 6.07 -16.95
C ALA A 28 -5.75 4.90 -17.39
N TYR A 29 -4.60 5.17 -18.00
CA TYR A 29 -3.69 4.12 -18.44
C TYR A 29 -3.42 3.11 -17.33
N GLY A 30 -3.67 1.84 -17.62
CA GLY A 30 -3.50 0.72 -16.66
C GLY A 30 -4.40 0.80 -15.43
N THR A 31 -5.46 1.64 -15.43
CA THR A 31 -6.30 1.82 -14.23
C THR A 31 -7.77 1.96 -14.61
N LEU A 32 -8.61 1.21 -13.91
CA LEU A 32 -10.07 1.35 -13.92
C LEU A 32 -10.57 1.42 -12.49
N ILE A 33 -11.27 2.49 -12.13
CA ILE A 33 -11.89 2.66 -10.82
C ILE A 33 -13.40 2.70 -10.99
N GLY A 34 -14.10 2.04 -10.11
CA GLY A 34 -15.55 2.00 -10.12
C GLY A 34 -16.13 1.67 -8.76
N GLN A 35 -17.45 1.57 -8.70
CA GLN A 35 -18.20 1.33 -7.49
C GLN A 35 -19.38 0.39 -7.75
N ILE A 36 -19.62 -0.54 -6.83
CA ILE A 36 -20.83 -1.35 -6.77
C ILE A 36 -21.52 -1.09 -5.43
N GLY A 37 -22.66 -0.39 -5.46
CA GLY A 37 -23.34 0.04 -4.26
C GLY A 37 -22.46 0.96 -3.42
N ARG A 38 -21.99 0.49 -2.26
CA ARG A 38 -21.09 1.21 -1.35
C ARG A 38 -19.65 0.68 -1.40
N VAL A 39 -19.35 -0.26 -2.30
CA VAL A 39 -18.03 -0.89 -2.41
C VAL A 39 -17.25 -0.24 -3.53
N ASP A 40 -16.13 0.37 -3.20
CA ASP A 40 -15.18 0.90 -4.16
C ASP A 40 -14.31 -0.24 -4.71
N LEU A 41 -14.14 -0.26 -6.04
CA LEU A 41 -13.32 -1.22 -6.76
C LEU A 41 -12.24 -0.48 -7.54
N SER A 42 -11.03 -1.01 -7.49
CA SER A 42 -9.91 -0.49 -8.29
C SER A 42 -9.19 -1.64 -8.97
N PHE A 43 -9.08 -1.55 -10.27
CA PHE A 43 -8.31 -2.47 -11.10
C PHE A 43 -7.13 -1.69 -11.67
N PHE A 44 -5.91 -2.21 -11.50
CA PHE A 44 -4.73 -1.52 -12.01
C PHE A 44 -3.62 -2.49 -12.44
N HIS A 45 -2.90 -2.07 -13.45
CA HIS A 45 -1.68 -2.71 -13.88
C HIS A 45 -0.57 -2.45 -12.87
N TYR A 46 0.05 -3.52 -12.38
CA TYR A 46 1.06 -3.46 -11.33
C TYR A 46 2.22 -4.42 -11.66
N PRO A 47 3.17 -4.01 -12.51
CA PRO A 47 4.19 -4.87 -13.10
C PRO A 47 5.39 -5.08 -12.17
N TYR A 48 5.14 -5.35 -10.90
CA TYR A 48 6.22 -5.59 -9.94
C TYR A 48 6.20 -7.05 -9.47
N PRO A 49 7.36 -7.69 -9.35
CA PRO A 49 7.44 -9.09 -8.94
C PRO A 49 6.91 -9.28 -7.52
N HIS A 50 6.38 -10.47 -7.26
CA HIS A 50 6.01 -10.84 -5.91
C HIS A 50 7.25 -11.10 -5.05
N VAL A 51 7.23 -10.62 -3.81
CA VAL A 51 8.28 -10.89 -2.81
C VAL A 51 8.14 -12.32 -2.31
N GLN A 52 6.90 -12.75 -2.11
CA GLN A 52 6.52 -14.09 -1.67
C GLN A 52 5.34 -14.59 -2.52
N PRO A 53 5.05 -15.89 -2.52
CA PRO A 53 3.89 -16.44 -3.22
C PRO A 53 2.59 -15.76 -2.78
N LEU A 54 1.64 -15.69 -3.70
CA LEU A 54 0.28 -15.25 -3.40
C LEU A 54 -0.37 -16.19 -2.38
N ILE A 55 -1.25 -15.65 -1.57
CA ILE A 55 -2.03 -16.40 -0.60
C ILE A 55 -3.37 -16.75 -1.26
N SER A 56 -3.58 -18.03 -1.53
CA SER A 56 -4.82 -18.51 -2.12
C SER A 56 -5.97 -18.45 -1.12
N SER A 57 -7.11 -17.95 -1.56
CA SER A 57 -8.40 -18.08 -0.88
C SER A 57 -9.37 -18.87 -1.74
N GLU A 58 -10.58 -19.10 -1.26
CA GLU A 58 -11.61 -19.83 -2.00
C GLU A 58 -11.98 -19.17 -3.35
N TYR A 59 -11.92 -17.83 -3.43
CA TYR A 59 -12.42 -17.07 -4.58
C TYR A 59 -11.36 -16.23 -5.30
N PHE A 60 -10.24 -15.94 -4.66
CA PHE A 60 -9.20 -15.06 -5.21
C PHE A 60 -7.84 -15.29 -4.57
N GLU A 61 -6.82 -14.76 -5.18
CA GLU A 61 -5.47 -14.72 -4.65
C GLU A 61 -5.18 -13.36 -4.03
N MET A 62 -4.52 -13.36 -2.89
CA MET A 62 -4.15 -12.15 -2.14
C MET A 62 -2.64 -11.97 -2.15
N SER A 63 -2.21 -10.71 -2.16
CA SER A 63 -0.80 -10.37 -1.92
C SER A 63 -0.36 -10.82 -0.53
N SER A 64 0.87 -11.29 -0.43
CA SER A 64 1.49 -11.61 0.87
C SER A 64 1.66 -10.36 1.73
N ILE A 65 1.81 -10.55 3.04
CA ILE A 65 2.15 -9.43 3.95
C ILE A 65 3.47 -8.78 3.56
N ALA A 66 4.45 -9.54 3.06
CA ALA A 66 5.71 -9.01 2.57
C ALA A 66 5.52 -8.05 1.37
N ASP A 67 4.64 -8.42 0.44
CA ASP A 67 4.29 -7.57 -0.70
C ASP A 67 3.55 -6.30 -0.27
N ILE A 68 2.56 -6.46 0.61
CA ILE A 68 1.80 -5.33 1.16
C ILE A 68 2.74 -4.38 1.92
N ALA A 69 3.64 -4.90 2.75
CA ALA A 69 4.60 -4.09 3.50
C ALA A 69 5.52 -3.28 2.57
N ALA A 70 6.05 -3.92 1.52
CA ALA A 70 6.88 -3.24 0.53
C ALA A 70 6.09 -2.12 -0.19
N MET A 71 4.84 -2.39 -0.58
CA MET A 71 3.96 -1.38 -1.21
C MET A 71 3.66 -0.22 -0.26
N LYS A 72 3.44 -0.49 1.03
CA LYS A 72 3.15 0.53 2.04
C LYS A 72 4.37 1.41 2.32
N LEU A 73 5.58 0.86 2.32
CA LEU A 73 6.80 1.67 2.46
C LEU A 73 6.95 2.66 1.29
N ILE A 74 6.72 2.21 0.06
CA ILE A 74 6.73 3.11 -1.11
C ILE A 74 5.58 4.12 -1.04
N ALA A 75 4.38 3.73 -0.60
CA ALA A 75 3.27 4.67 -0.43
C ALA A 75 3.60 5.76 0.60
N ILE A 76 4.26 5.42 1.72
CA ILE A 76 4.75 6.40 2.70
C ILE A 76 5.75 7.36 2.05
N SER A 77 6.69 6.86 1.22
CA SER A 77 7.70 7.70 0.57
C SER A 77 7.13 8.62 -0.53
N GLN A 78 5.96 8.31 -1.08
CA GLN A 78 5.35 9.06 -2.18
C GLN A 78 4.25 10.04 -1.72
N ARG A 79 3.44 9.65 -0.75
CA ARG A 79 2.26 10.41 -0.32
C ARG A 79 2.05 10.49 1.18
N GLY A 80 2.65 9.60 1.97
CA GLY A 80 2.70 9.61 3.42
C GLY A 80 1.37 9.77 4.15
N LEU A 81 0.27 9.16 3.67
CA LEU A 81 -1.03 9.31 4.31
C LEU A 81 -1.09 8.57 5.65
N ARG A 82 -1.90 9.08 6.60
CA ARG A 82 -2.04 8.53 7.95
C ARG A 82 -2.30 7.01 7.96
N ARG A 83 -3.16 6.52 7.07
CA ARG A 83 -3.47 5.09 6.94
C ARG A 83 -2.25 4.24 6.56
N ASP A 84 -1.34 4.76 5.72
CA ASP A 84 -0.15 4.01 5.30
C ASP A 84 0.81 3.79 6.49
N PHE A 85 0.95 4.79 7.37
CA PHE A 85 1.69 4.67 8.64
C PHE A 85 1.02 3.71 9.62
N ILE A 86 -0.31 3.76 9.74
CA ILE A 86 -1.07 2.86 10.61
C ILE A 86 -0.87 1.42 10.17
N ASP A 87 -1.05 1.12 8.88
CA ASP A 87 -0.86 -0.20 8.32
C ASP A 87 0.58 -0.69 8.54
N MET A 88 1.57 0.17 8.28
CA MET A 88 2.97 -0.15 8.50
C MET A 88 3.28 -0.42 9.99
N TYR A 89 2.69 0.35 10.90
CA TYR A 89 2.83 0.12 12.34
C TYR A 89 2.28 -1.25 12.77
N VAL A 90 1.12 -1.64 12.23
CA VAL A 90 0.52 -2.97 12.49
C VAL A 90 1.43 -4.08 11.94
N ILE A 91 1.95 -3.92 10.75
CA ILE A 91 2.90 -4.87 10.15
C ILE A 91 4.18 -4.96 11.00
N ALA A 92 4.66 -3.84 11.51
CA ALA A 92 5.89 -3.76 12.31
C ALA A 92 5.77 -4.43 13.69
N LYS A 93 4.57 -4.78 14.14
CA LYS A 93 4.38 -5.64 15.33
C LYS A 93 4.81 -7.10 15.09
N GLN A 94 4.85 -7.55 13.84
CA GLN A 94 5.19 -8.93 13.47
C GLN A 94 6.53 -9.02 12.73
N TYR A 95 6.89 -7.99 11.96
CA TYR A 95 8.07 -7.97 11.10
C TYR A 95 8.88 -6.71 11.35
N SER A 96 10.19 -6.82 11.50
CA SER A 96 11.04 -5.64 11.66
C SER A 96 10.99 -4.73 10.43
N LEU A 97 11.14 -3.41 10.61
CA LEU A 97 11.23 -2.48 9.48
C LEU A 97 12.46 -2.77 8.61
N GLN A 98 13.53 -3.33 9.18
CA GLN A 98 14.68 -3.82 8.40
C GLN A 98 14.25 -4.89 7.39
N GLN A 99 13.40 -5.83 7.83
CA GLN A 99 12.87 -6.87 6.94
C GLN A 99 11.98 -6.25 5.84
N VAL A 100 11.19 -5.25 6.18
CA VAL A 100 10.37 -4.50 5.20
C VAL A 100 11.25 -3.80 4.16
N PHE A 101 12.36 -3.18 4.56
CA PHE A 101 13.33 -2.58 3.65
C PHE A 101 13.94 -3.61 2.69
N LEU A 102 14.28 -4.80 3.19
CA LEU A 102 14.78 -5.89 2.33
C LEU A 102 13.72 -6.36 1.31
N TRP A 103 12.48 -6.49 1.73
CA TRP A 103 11.37 -6.83 0.83
C TRP A 103 11.13 -5.75 -0.21
N THR A 104 11.18 -4.48 0.20
CA THR A 104 11.02 -3.34 -0.72
C THR A 104 12.13 -3.30 -1.76
N ARG A 105 13.38 -3.51 -1.36
CA ARG A 105 14.52 -3.61 -2.28
C ARG A 105 14.38 -4.77 -3.28
N LYS A 106 13.82 -5.91 -2.82
CA LYS A 106 13.58 -7.06 -3.70
C LYS A 106 12.47 -6.77 -4.73
N LYS A 107 11.42 -6.04 -4.31
CA LYS A 107 10.24 -5.76 -5.14
C LYS A 107 10.44 -4.61 -6.11
N PHE A 108 11.13 -3.57 -5.70
CA PHE A 108 11.27 -2.31 -6.44
C PHE A 108 12.73 -2.04 -6.79
N SER A 109 13.07 -2.11 -8.07
CA SER A 109 14.44 -1.88 -8.56
C SER A 109 14.96 -0.47 -8.28
N GLN A 110 14.07 0.52 -8.17
CA GLN A 110 14.41 1.92 -7.89
C GLN A 110 14.26 2.27 -6.40
N PHE A 111 14.29 1.27 -5.51
CA PHE A 111 14.24 1.52 -4.08
C PHE A 111 15.43 2.33 -3.60
N ASP A 112 15.14 3.46 -2.96
CA ASP A 112 16.14 4.31 -2.30
C ASP A 112 15.90 4.31 -0.79
N PRO A 113 16.81 3.71 0.01
CA PRO A 113 16.66 3.63 1.46
C PRO A 113 16.71 5.01 2.14
N HIS A 114 17.48 5.98 1.60
CA HIS A 114 17.55 7.34 2.17
C HIS A 114 16.21 8.06 2.07
N VAL A 115 15.56 7.96 0.89
CA VAL A 115 14.24 8.54 0.68
C VAL A 115 13.21 7.92 1.63
N CYS A 116 13.20 6.59 1.73
CA CYS A 116 12.26 5.89 2.61
C CYS A 116 12.50 6.20 4.09
N LEU A 117 13.77 6.25 4.54
CA LEU A 117 14.11 6.63 5.92
C LEU A 117 13.63 8.03 6.28
N LYS A 118 13.87 9.00 5.39
CA LYS A 118 13.39 10.37 5.57
C LYS A 118 11.87 10.43 5.62
N ALA A 119 11.20 9.70 4.73
CA ALA A 119 9.74 9.68 4.66
C ALA A 119 9.10 9.08 5.92
N LEU A 120 9.73 8.09 6.58
CA LEU A 120 9.23 7.51 7.82
C LEU A 120 9.15 8.49 8.99
N THR A 121 9.84 9.64 8.91
CA THR A 121 9.81 10.71 9.94
C THR A 121 9.10 11.98 9.47
N TYR A 122 8.57 11.98 8.25
CA TYR A 122 7.82 13.11 7.71
C TYR A 122 6.32 12.85 7.82
N PHE A 123 5.66 13.55 8.74
CA PHE A 123 4.24 13.31 9.07
C PHE A 123 3.28 14.40 8.61
N ASP A 124 3.78 15.46 7.98
CA ASP A 124 2.96 16.62 7.61
C ASP A 124 1.76 16.27 6.74
N ASP A 125 1.94 15.37 5.76
CA ASP A 125 0.86 14.94 4.88
C ASP A 125 -0.13 14.02 5.61
N ALA A 126 0.36 13.18 6.54
CA ALA A 126 -0.47 12.36 7.40
C ALA A 126 -1.30 13.17 8.40
N GLU A 127 -0.80 14.32 8.83
CA GLU A 127 -1.52 15.22 9.75
C GLU A 127 -2.60 16.04 9.05
N LYS A 128 -2.39 16.35 7.76
CA LYS A 128 -3.35 17.05 6.89
C LYS A 128 -4.37 16.11 6.22
N ASP A 129 -4.22 14.79 6.39
CA ASP A 129 -5.09 13.79 5.76
C ASP A 129 -6.50 13.84 6.36
N GLU A 130 -7.36 14.68 5.79
CA GLU A 130 -8.78 14.78 6.11
C GLU A 130 -9.64 13.72 5.41
N SER A 131 -9.05 12.74 4.73
CA SER A 131 -9.79 11.80 3.88
C SER A 131 -10.84 10.97 4.62
N GLY A 132 -10.90 11.09 5.95
CA GLY A 132 -11.93 10.48 6.81
C GLY A 132 -12.08 8.96 6.67
N ARG A 133 -11.29 8.35 5.79
CA ARG A 133 -11.17 6.90 5.67
C ARG A 133 -10.43 6.37 6.89
N GLY A 134 -11.14 6.55 8.04
CA GLY A 134 -10.66 6.17 9.34
C GLY A 134 -10.40 4.68 9.36
N THR A 135 -9.17 4.35 9.53
CA THR A 135 -8.79 3.02 9.96
C THR A 135 -9.17 2.95 11.43
N GLU A 136 -10.35 2.43 11.74
CA GLU A 136 -10.70 2.07 13.10
C GLU A 136 -9.81 0.89 13.48
N LEU A 137 -8.74 1.19 14.20
CA LEU A 137 -7.93 0.14 14.80
C LEU A 137 -8.77 -0.55 15.88
N LYS A 138 -8.77 -1.88 15.87
CA LYS A 138 -9.38 -2.69 16.96
C LYS A 138 -8.77 -2.36 18.32
N GLU A 139 -7.51 -1.92 18.34
CA GLU A 139 -6.79 -1.42 19.50
C GLU A 139 -6.73 0.12 19.47
N LYS A 140 -7.02 0.79 20.59
CA LYS A 140 -6.88 2.24 20.73
C LYS A 140 -5.40 2.62 20.79
N ILE A 141 -4.76 2.79 19.66
CA ILE A 141 -3.37 3.26 19.56
C ILE A 141 -3.39 4.73 19.18
N SER A 142 -2.68 5.55 19.96
CA SER A 142 -2.60 6.98 19.66
C SER A 142 -1.70 7.26 18.46
N TRP A 143 -2.04 8.28 17.69
CA TRP A 143 -1.19 8.75 16.59
C TRP A 143 0.23 9.14 17.06
N THR A 144 0.32 9.74 18.25
CA THR A 144 1.61 10.07 18.88
C THR A 144 2.47 8.83 19.12
N THR A 145 1.86 7.71 19.55
CA THR A 145 2.57 6.44 19.72
C THR A 145 3.15 5.93 18.39
N ILE A 146 2.37 6.03 17.32
CA ILE A 146 2.81 5.63 15.98
C ILE A 146 3.98 6.50 15.51
N LYS A 147 3.89 7.83 15.64
CA LYS A 147 4.98 8.74 15.28
C LYS A 147 6.26 8.41 16.04
N SER A 148 6.18 8.32 17.36
CA SER A 148 7.35 8.00 18.21
C SER A 148 7.98 6.65 17.88
N PHE A 149 7.19 5.67 17.45
CA PHE A 149 7.72 4.39 16.97
C PHE A 149 8.57 4.59 15.71
N PHE A 150 8.07 5.30 14.70
CA PHE A 150 8.80 5.51 13.47
C PHE A 150 10.04 6.38 13.64
N GLU A 151 9.99 7.40 14.49
CA GLU A 151 11.16 8.22 14.83
C GLU A 151 12.30 7.36 15.42
N LYS A 152 11.98 6.50 16.40
CA LYS A 152 12.96 5.59 17.01
C LYS A 152 13.51 4.57 16.02
N GLU A 153 12.62 3.93 15.26
CA GLU A 153 13.01 2.91 14.29
C GLU A 153 13.84 3.48 13.14
N SER A 154 13.55 4.71 12.69
CA SER A 154 14.33 5.37 11.64
C SER A 154 15.77 5.64 12.07
N VAL A 155 15.99 6.05 13.31
CA VAL A 155 17.35 6.20 13.86
C VAL A 155 18.08 4.85 13.92
N ARG A 156 17.39 3.79 14.29
CA ARG A 156 17.97 2.43 14.32
C ARG A 156 18.34 1.95 12.92
N LEU A 157 17.45 2.14 11.96
CA LEU A 157 17.64 1.74 10.57
C LEU A 157 18.73 2.55 9.87
N ALA A 158 18.88 3.84 10.15
CA ALA A 158 19.91 4.69 9.57
C ALA A 158 21.31 4.10 9.79
N LYS A 159 21.57 3.52 10.96
CA LYS A 159 22.86 2.86 11.27
C LYS A 159 23.16 1.61 10.43
N GLN A 160 22.15 1.05 9.76
CA GLN A 160 22.27 -0.18 8.98
C GLN A 160 22.24 0.06 7.47
N TRP A 161 21.63 1.16 7.05
CA TRP A 161 21.35 1.46 5.65
C TRP A 161 22.09 2.70 5.12
N LEU A 162 22.66 3.49 5.99
CA LEU A 162 23.50 4.66 5.70
C LEU A 162 24.91 4.48 6.25
#